data_d066b5b07fe319a6ae36ab80454b9a97
#
_entry.id   d066b5b07fe319a6ae36ab80454b9a97
#
_cell.length_a   1.000
_cell.length_b   1.000
_cell.length_c   1.000
_cell.angle_alpha   90.00
_cell.angle_beta   90.00
_cell.angle_gamma   90.00
#
_symmetry.space_group_name_H-M   'P 1'
#
loop_
_entity.id
_entity.type
_entity.pdbx_description
1 polymer ?
#
loop_
_entity_poly.entity_id
_entity_poly.type
_entity_poly.pdbx_seq_one_letter_code
_entity_poly.pdbx_strand_id
1 'polypeptide(L)'
;MLNASDNLRSAELSVEDTQKQVDNYTITAPISGTIISKDVKVGDTVGTSTATADTMCVIYDMSYLEMTLNMDELDILNIKEGQKATITADAVSGQTFEGVVTSISKAGTTTGGTTTYPVTIRIDEMGDLLPCMNATAEIVTESADNVLSVPNAAITRGNYVLVTKDSPSAANADDSMTAPDGYVYVKVETGVSDDDYIAITSGLTAEDTVAYDSSYSTTTLAGEGVQLVMDGGDMGGGPGGAPGGGGPGGGQ
;
A
#
# COMPACT_ATOMS: atom_id res chain seq x y z
N MET A 1 -32.01 21.33 64.54
CA MET A 1 -31.61 20.06 63.92
C MET A 1 -30.96 20.25 62.50
N LEU A 2 -31.48 21.17 61.70
CA LEU A 2 -30.89 21.47 60.38
C LEU A 2 -29.42 21.82 60.44
N ASN A 3 -29.02 22.76 61.33
CA ASN A 3 -27.60 23.20 61.44
C ASN A 3 -26.62 22.06 61.82
N ALA A 4 -27.05 21.07 62.61
CA ALA A 4 -26.20 19.94 62.98
C ALA A 4 -26.02 18.96 61.80
N SER A 5 -27.07 18.79 61.01
CA SER A 5 -27.02 17.97 59.78
C SER A 5 -26.10 18.64 58.70
N ASP A 6 -26.20 19.96 58.54
CA ASP A 6 -25.39 20.73 57.59
C ASP A 6 -23.93 20.72 58.00
N ASN A 7 -23.64 20.83 59.30
CA ASN A 7 -22.28 20.77 59.84
C ASN A 7 -21.67 19.36 59.63
N LEU A 8 -22.43 18.30 59.85
CA LEU A 8 -22.00 16.95 59.60
C LEU A 8 -21.64 16.74 58.12
N ARG A 9 -22.55 17.18 57.24
CA ARG A 9 -22.34 17.05 55.80
C ARG A 9 -21.10 17.86 55.32
N SER A 10 -20.88 19.07 55.89
CA SER A 10 -19.71 19.87 55.59
C SER A 10 -18.43 19.17 56.06
N ALA A 11 -18.43 18.54 57.23
CA ALA A 11 -17.31 17.74 57.72
C ALA A 11 -17.03 16.51 56.85
N GLU A 12 -18.06 15.80 56.43
CA GLU A 12 -17.95 14.65 55.51
C GLU A 12 -17.34 15.02 54.19
N LEU A 13 -17.81 16.12 53.56
CA LEU A 13 -17.22 16.66 52.34
C LEU A 13 -15.73 17.04 52.48
N SER A 14 -15.38 17.67 53.64
CA SER A 14 -13.99 18.01 53.92
C SER A 14 -13.11 16.79 54.07
N VAL A 15 -13.59 15.70 54.67
CA VAL A 15 -12.90 14.41 54.75
C VAL A 15 -12.75 13.80 53.39
N GLU A 16 -13.81 13.80 52.56
CA GLU A 16 -13.78 13.27 51.19
C GLU A 16 -12.76 14.04 50.33
N ASP A 17 -12.73 15.38 50.41
CA ASP A 17 -11.79 16.20 49.67
C ASP A 17 -10.36 15.92 50.11
N THR A 18 -10.12 15.75 51.39
CA THR A 18 -8.79 15.40 51.94
C THR A 18 -8.37 14.00 51.48
N GLN A 19 -9.32 13.06 51.46
CA GLN A 19 -9.03 11.69 50.94
C GLN A 19 -8.66 11.72 49.47
N LYS A 20 -9.38 12.48 48.62
CA LYS A 20 -9.04 12.66 47.23
C LYS A 20 -7.63 13.25 47.03
N GLN A 21 -7.25 14.21 47.89
CA GLN A 21 -5.90 14.75 47.88
C GLN A 21 -4.84 13.68 48.19
N VAL A 22 -5.11 12.82 49.18
CA VAL A 22 -4.19 11.73 49.53
C VAL A 22 -4.11 10.71 48.38
N ASP A 23 -5.25 10.36 47.76
CA ASP A 23 -5.30 9.43 46.61
C ASP A 23 -4.49 9.95 45.43
N ASN A 24 -4.45 11.26 45.23
CA ASN A 24 -3.65 11.87 44.15
C ASN A 24 -2.13 11.72 44.31
N TYR A 25 -1.63 11.37 45.54
CA TYR A 25 -0.22 11.00 45.70
C TYR A 25 0.13 9.63 45.15
N THR A 26 -0.86 8.80 44.83
CA THR A 26 -0.64 7.51 44.19
C THR A 26 -1.07 7.58 42.76
N ILE A 27 -0.09 7.70 41.85
CA ILE A 27 -0.32 7.78 40.42
C ILE A 27 -0.23 6.38 39.83
N THR A 28 -1.32 5.90 39.21
CA THR A 28 -1.39 4.59 38.57
C THR A 28 -1.52 4.77 37.06
N ALA A 29 -1.03 3.78 36.30
CA ALA A 29 -1.20 3.75 34.85
C ALA A 29 -2.69 3.60 34.50
N PRO A 30 -3.26 4.47 33.66
CA PRO A 30 -4.66 4.40 33.26
C PRO A 30 -4.94 3.30 32.22
N ILE A 31 -3.91 2.83 31.55
CA ILE A 31 -3.97 1.78 30.53
C ILE A 31 -2.86 0.77 30.74
N SER A 32 -3.07 -0.45 30.23
CA SER A 32 -2.01 -1.46 30.09
C SER A 32 -1.20 -1.14 28.83
N GLY A 33 0.10 -1.38 28.86
CA GLY A 33 0.95 -1.14 27.70
C GLY A 33 2.43 -1.12 28.02
N THR A 34 3.22 -0.67 27.06
CA THR A 34 4.67 -0.53 27.17
C THR A 34 5.06 0.90 27.48
N ILE A 35 5.90 1.09 28.48
CA ILE A 35 6.45 2.43 28.81
C ILE A 35 7.49 2.79 27.76
N ILE A 36 7.22 3.84 27.00
CA ILE A 36 8.09 4.33 25.93
C ILE A 36 9.10 5.35 26.48
N SER A 37 8.64 6.27 27.33
CA SER A 37 9.51 7.22 28.01
C SER A 37 9.12 7.36 29.47
N LYS A 38 10.13 7.66 30.30
CA LYS A 38 9.98 8.01 31.72
C LYS A 38 10.81 9.24 31.99
N ASP A 39 10.16 10.37 32.20
CA ASP A 39 10.81 11.67 32.29
C ASP A 39 11.12 12.09 33.74
N VAL A 40 10.58 11.37 34.74
CA VAL A 40 10.74 11.67 36.16
C VAL A 40 11.64 10.68 36.88
N LYS A 41 12.39 11.15 37.85
CA LYS A 41 13.27 10.38 38.73
C LYS A 41 12.89 10.55 40.19
N VAL A 42 13.36 9.64 41.03
CA VAL A 42 13.18 9.76 42.48
C VAL A 42 13.88 11.03 42.99
N GLY A 43 13.12 11.88 43.66
CA GLY A 43 13.58 13.18 44.17
C GLY A 43 13.15 14.37 43.33
N ASP A 44 12.59 14.14 42.14
CA ASP A 44 12.04 15.22 41.33
C ASP A 44 10.75 15.76 41.96
N THR A 45 10.52 17.04 41.80
CA THR A 45 9.26 17.70 42.20
C THR A 45 8.34 17.77 41.01
N VAL A 46 7.16 17.19 41.13
CA VAL A 46 6.15 17.14 40.06
C VAL A 46 4.91 17.95 40.45
N GLY A 47 4.17 18.44 39.46
CA GLY A 47 2.88 19.11 39.68
C GLY A 47 2.97 20.53 40.22
N THR A 48 4.12 21.19 40.15
CA THR A 48 4.30 22.58 40.64
C THR A 48 3.98 23.66 39.60
N SER A 49 3.88 23.27 38.31
CA SER A 49 3.58 24.22 37.24
C SER A 49 2.10 24.25 36.93
N THR A 50 1.50 25.39 37.02
CA THR A 50 0.10 25.64 36.63
C THR A 50 -0.06 25.88 35.13
N ALA A 51 1.06 25.97 34.40
CA ALA A 51 1.07 26.34 32.98
C ALA A 51 1.25 25.14 32.03
N THR A 52 1.91 24.06 32.47
CA THR A 52 2.12 22.86 31.69
C THR A 52 1.98 21.64 32.60
N ALA A 53 1.17 20.65 32.18
CA ALA A 53 1.12 19.38 32.87
C ALA A 53 2.46 18.64 32.70
N ASP A 54 3.08 18.24 33.83
CA ASP A 54 4.33 17.48 33.78
C ASP A 54 4.01 16.06 33.26
N THR A 55 4.62 15.67 32.12
CA THR A 55 4.55 14.31 31.61
C THR A 55 5.46 13.42 32.46
N MET A 56 4.88 12.47 33.20
CA MET A 56 5.65 11.56 34.04
C MET A 56 6.20 10.36 33.28
N CYS A 57 5.35 9.76 32.46
CA CYS A 57 5.73 8.68 31.54
C CYS A 57 4.74 8.65 30.36
N VAL A 58 5.18 8.04 29.26
CA VAL A 58 4.37 7.77 28.08
C VAL A 58 4.19 6.28 27.97
N ILE A 59 2.94 5.83 27.89
CA ILE A 59 2.58 4.42 27.78
C ILE A 59 1.86 4.24 26.44
N TYR A 60 2.35 3.32 25.61
CA TYR A 60 1.71 2.94 24.37
C TYR A 60 1.06 1.57 24.51
N ASP A 61 -0.15 1.45 24.00
CA ASP A 61 -0.75 0.15 23.71
C ASP A 61 -0.15 -0.36 22.40
N MET A 62 0.62 -1.42 22.51
CA MET A 62 1.33 -2.04 21.39
C MET A 62 0.61 -3.28 20.87
N SER A 63 -0.71 -3.36 21.03
CA SER A 63 -1.51 -4.49 20.50
C SER A 63 -1.68 -4.42 18.99
N TYR A 64 -1.63 -3.23 18.41
CA TYR A 64 -1.67 -2.99 16.96
C TYR A 64 -1.02 -1.64 16.65
N LEU A 65 -0.68 -1.43 15.38
CA LEU A 65 -0.26 -0.12 14.88
C LEU A 65 -1.30 0.45 13.93
N GLU A 66 -1.39 1.76 13.89
CA GLU A 66 -2.20 2.49 12.91
C GLU A 66 -1.29 3.37 12.06
N MET A 67 -1.53 3.33 10.76
CA MET A 67 -0.89 4.18 9.78
C MET A 67 -1.93 5.07 9.11
N THR A 68 -1.67 6.36 9.04
CA THR A 68 -2.54 7.29 8.31
C THR A 68 -1.86 7.73 7.03
N LEU A 69 -2.54 7.51 5.91
CA LEU A 69 -2.13 7.93 4.57
C LEU A 69 -3.01 9.09 4.11
N ASN A 70 -2.43 10.00 3.35
CA ASN A 70 -3.19 11.04 2.67
C ASN A 70 -3.37 10.65 1.19
N MET A 71 -4.58 10.19 0.84
CA MET A 71 -4.92 9.75 -0.51
C MET A 71 -5.46 10.90 -1.33
N ASP A 72 -5.12 10.93 -2.62
CA ASP A 72 -5.62 11.92 -3.56
C ASP A 72 -7.13 11.78 -3.82
N GLU A 73 -7.78 12.87 -4.21
CA GLU A 73 -9.22 12.91 -4.54
C GLU A 73 -9.60 11.94 -5.66
N LEU A 74 -8.69 11.67 -6.60
CA LEU A 74 -8.96 10.79 -7.73
C LEU A 74 -8.99 9.31 -7.32
N ASP A 75 -8.18 8.94 -6.32
CA ASP A 75 -8.01 7.56 -5.89
C ASP A 75 -8.97 7.16 -4.77
N ILE A 76 -9.37 8.13 -3.93
CA ILE A 76 -10.19 7.86 -2.74
C ILE A 76 -11.53 7.18 -3.06
N LEU A 77 -12.09 7.41 -4.25
CA LEU A 77 -13.36 6.82 -4.66
C LEU A 77 -13.28 5.30 -4.86
N ASN A 78 -12.09 4.78 -5.12
CA ASN A 78 -11.83 3.36 -5.33
C ASN A 78 -11.47 2.63 -4.04
N ILE A 79 -11.25 3.37 -2.94
CA ILE A 79 -10.87 2.81 -1.65
C ILE A 79 -12.11 2.58 -0.79
N LYS A 80 -12.14 1.43 -0.12
CA LYS A 80 -13.22 1.03 0.77
C LYS A 80 -12.65 0.47 2.08
N GLU A 81 -13.41 0.66 3.16
CA GLU A 81 -13.09 0.02 4.43
C GLU A 81 -13.10 -1.51 4.28
N GLY A 82 -12.13 -2.17 4.89
CA GLY A 82 -11.92 -3.61 4.79
C GLY A 82 -10.98 -4.06 3.68
N GLN A 83 -10.50 -3.17 2.80
CA GLN A 83 -9.49 -3.53 1.81
C GLN A 83 -8.17 -3.86 2.48
N LYS A 84 -7.46 -4.84 1.89
CA LYS A 84 -6.11 -5.21 2.31
C LYS A 84 -5.10 -4.19 1.81
N ALA A 85 -4.08 -3.98 2.61
CA ALA A 85 -2.93 -3.16 2.27
C ALA A 85 -1.64 -3.91 2.58
N THR A 86 -0.65 -3.77 1.72
CA THR A 86 0.71 -4.26 1.95
C THR A 86 1.57 -3.09 2.39
N ILE A 87 2.20 -3.21 3.55
CA ILE A 87 3.01 -2.16 4.15
C ILE A 87 4.49 -2.56 4.08
N THR A 88 5.32 -1.63 3.66
CA THR A 88 6.78 -1.74 3.66
C THR A 88 7.37 -0.58 4.44
N ALA A 89 8.41 -0.84 5.22
CA ALA A 89 9.12 0.19 5.98
C ALA A 89 10.61 0.18 5.63
N ASP A 90 11.17 1.35 5.38
CA ASP A 90 12.58 1.49 5.00
C ASP A 90 13.54 0.98 6.06
N ALA A 91 13.13 1.12 7.34
CA ALA A 91 13.92 0.69 8.49
C ALA A 91 13.97 -0.85 8.64
N VAL A 92 13.02 -1.59 8.05
CA VAL A 92 12.89 -3.06 8.14
C VAL A 92 12.91 -3.64 6.72
N SER A 93 14.08 -3.51 6.06
CA SER A 93 14.24 -3.89 4.65
C SER A 93 13.94 -5.36 4.41
N GLY A 94 13.15 -5.65 3.38
CA GLY A 94 12.82 -7.01 2.94
C GLY A 94 11.71 -7.70 3.72
N GLN A 95 11.03 -6.97 4.61
CA GLN A 95 9.81 -7.44 5.27
C GLN A 95 8.61 -6.66 4.75
N THR A 96 7.51 -7.37 4.53
CA THR A 96 6.21 -6.82 4.21
C THR A 96 5.23 -7.15 5.32
N PHE A 97 4.35 -6.22 5.64
CA PHE A 97 3.36 -6.37 6.69
C PHE A 97 1.97 -6.22 6.09
N GLU A 98 1.04 -7.02 6.56
CA GLU A 98 -0.34 -6.91 6.14
C GLU A 98 -1.10 -5.92 7.01
N GLY A 99 -1.89 -5.07 6.38
CA GLY A 99 -2.80 -4.15 7.03
C GLY A 99 -4.19 -4.17 6.40
N VAL A 100 -5.13 -3.58 7.09
CA VAL A 100 -6.51 -3.46 6.64
C VAL A 100 -6.96 -2.01 6.78
N VAL A 101 -7.61 -1.47 5.76
CA VAL A 101 -8.24 -0.15 5.82
C VAL A 101 -9.38 -0.16 6.82
N THR A 102 -9.26 0.59 7.91
CA THR A 102 -10.25 0.66 8.99
C THR A 102 -11.14 1.88 8.90
N SER A 103 -10.63 2.99 8.36
CA SER A 103 -11.41 4.22 8.30
C SER A 103 -10.96 5.09 7.13
N ILE A 104 -11.93 5.76 6.52
CA ILE A 104 -11.73 6.74 5.45
C ILE A 104 -12.38 8.05 5.90
N SER A 105 -11.59 9.09 6.08
CA SER A 105 -12.13 10.40 6.43
C SER A 105 -12.86 11.02 5.24
N LYS A 106 -14.08 11.49 5.49
CA LYS A 106 -14.84 12.27 4.51
C LYS A 106 -14.47 13.76 4.51
N ALA A 107 -13.63 14.17 5.45
CA ALA A 107 -13.11 15.52 5.53
C ALA A 107 -11.76 15.59 4.83
N GLY A 108 -11.74 16.14 3.62
CA GLY A 108 -10.50 16.37 2.89
C GLY A 108 -9.78 17.63 3.38
N THR A 109 -8.47 17.66 3.17
CA THR A 109 -7.60 18.81 3.43
C THR A 109 -7.00 19.28 2.12
N THR A 110 -7.16 20.57 1.78
CA THR A 110 -6.57 21.15 0.58
C THR A 110 -5.29 21.90 0.94
N THR A 111 -4.17 21.48 0.36
CA THR A 111 -2.88 22.12 0.52
C THR A 111 -2.24 22.30 -0.85
N GLY A 112 -1.85 23.55 -1.19
CA GLY A 112 -1.19 23.83 -2.48
C GLY A 112 -2.02 23.53 -3.73
N GLY A 113 -3.36 23.46 -3.61
CA GLY A 113 -4.26 23.16 -4.74
C GLY A 113 -4.58 21.68 -4.91
N THR A 114 -4.00 20.80 -4.11
CA THR A 114 -4.32 19.37 -4.08
C THR A 114 -5.17 19.04 -2.86
N THR A 115 -6.27 18.34 -3.06
CA THR A 115 -7.15 17.86 -1.97
C THR A 115 -6.83 16.41 -1.66
N THR A 116 -6.53 16.13 -0.40
CA THR A 116 -6.25 14.77 0.09
C THR A 116 -7.20 14.38 1.21
N TYR A 117 -7.45 13.09 1.32
CA TYR A 117 -8.32 12.48 2.32
C TYR A 117 -7.53 11.51 3.19
N PRO A 118 -7.55 11.67 4.53
CA PRO A 118 -6.89 10.72 5.41
C PRO A 118 -7.56 9.34 5.37
N VAL A 119 -6.75 8.31 5.16
CA VAL A 119 -7.12 6.90 5.22
C VAL A 119 -6.31 6.24 6.32
N THR A 120 -6.97 5.55 7.24
CA THR A 120 -6.32 4.84 8.34
C THR A 120 -6.26 3.35 8.04
N ILE A 121 -5.06 2.79 8.13
CA ILE A 121 -4.77 1.37 7.99
C ILE A 121 -4.33 0.83 9.34
N ARG A 122 -4.91 -0.27 9.78
CA ARG A 122 -4.54 -1.00 10.97
C ARG A 122 -3.64 -2.18 10.61
N ILE A 123 -2.59 -2.36 11.40
CA ILE A 123 -1.59 -3.41 11.29
C ILE A 123 -1.63 -4.22 12.59
N ASP A 124 -2.12 -5.45 12.53
CA ASP A 124 -2.23 -6.32 13.72
C ASP A 124 -0.92 -7.08 13.97
N GLU A 125 -0.22 -7.50 12.92
CA GLU A 125 1.07 -8.19 13.03
C GLU A 125 2.22 -7.21 12.79
N MET A 126 2.69 -6.60 13.87
CA MET A 126 3.68 -5.53 13.82
C MET A 126 5.11 -6.02 13.52
N GLY A 127 5.45 -7.28 13.87
CA GLY A 127 6.82 -7.78 13.76
C GLY A 127 7.82 -6.81 14.40
N ASP A 128 8.77 -6.34 13.60
CA ASP A 128 9.81 -5.37 14.00
C ASP A 128 9.43 -3.90 13.76
N LEU A 129 8.18 -3.62 13.35
CA LEU A 129 7.70 -2.25 13.18
C LEU A 129 7.58 -1.54 14.53
N LEU A 130 8.06 -0.31 14.58
CA LEU A 130 7.93 0.56 15.75
C LEU A 130 7.10 1.81 15.39
N PRO A 131 6.41 2.39 16.38
CA PRO A 131 5.74 3.68 16.20
C PRO A 131 6.69 4.75 15.66
N CYS A 132 6.17 5.65 14.83
CA CYS A 132 6.91 6.74 14.18
C CYS A 132 7.96 6.31 13.14
N MET A 133 7.98 5.07 12.68
CA MET A 133 8.74 4.68 11.50
C MET A 133 8.07 5.22 10.22
N ASN A 134 8.90 5.58 9.24
CA ASN A 134 8.42 5.87 7.90
C ASN A 134 8.06 4.56 7.20
N ALA A 135 6.87 4.51 6.62
CA ALA A 135 6.38 3.34 5.92
C ALA A 135 5.56 3.75 4.69
N THR A 136 5.57 2.90 3.69
CA THR A 136 4.76 3.00 2.47
C THR A 136 3.71 1.91 2.51
N ALA A 137 2.49 2.21 2.08
CA ALA A 137 1.44 1.21 1.94
C ALA A 137 0.87 1.19 0.54
N GLU A 138 0.66 0.00 0.03
CA GLU A 138 -0.04 -0.29 -1.22
C GLU A 138 -1.40 -0.89 -0.89
N ILE A 139 -2.47 -0.21 -1.30
CA ILE A 139 -3.84 -0.67 -1.04
C ILE A 139 -4.34 -1.41 -2.28
N VAL A 140 -4.76 -2.65 -2.09
CA VAL A 140 -5.37 -3.45 -3.16
C VAL A 140 -6.79 -2.94 -3.38
N THR A 141 -7.01 -2.24 -4.50
CA THR A 141 -8.33 -1.67 -4.84
C THR A 141 -9.26 -2.72 -5.43
N GLU A 142 -8.74 -3.57 -6.29
CA GLU A 142 -9.47 -4.68 -6.91
C GLU A 142 -8.56 -5.90 -6.99
N SER A 143 -9.13 -7.08 -6.81
CA SER A 143 -8.42 -8.35 -6.99
C SER A 143 -9.31 -9.35 -7.70
N ALA A 144 -8.72 -10.19 -8.52
CA ALA A 144 -9.41 -11.32 -9.14
C ALA A 144 -8.56 -12.58 -8.98
N ASP A 145 -9.14 -13.57 -8.28
CA ASP A 145 -8.48 -14.84 -8.04
C ASP A 145 -8.86 -15.86 -9.14
N ASN A 146 -7.92 -16.73 -9.51
CA ASN A 146 -8.13 -17.80 -10.47
C ASN A 146 -8.62 -17.32 -11.85
N VAL A 147 -8.13 -16.18 -12.31
CA VAL A 147 -8.41 -15.63 -13.64
C VAL A 147 -7.26 -15.90 -14.60
N LEU A 148 -7.60 -16.09 -15.87
CA LEU A 148 -6.61 -16.08 -16.93
C LEU A 148 -6.08 -14.66 -17.08
N SER A 149 -4.76 -14.48 -17.08
CA SER A 149 -4.14 -13.17 -17.29
C SER A 149 -3.15 -13.23 -18.44
N VAL A 150 -3.03 -12.11 -19.14
CA VAL A 150 -2.03 -11.92 -20.19
C VAL A 150 -1.25 -10.63 -19.92
N PRO A 151 0.01 -10.53 -20.38
CA PRO A 151 0.74 -9.26 -20.28
C PRO A 151 -0.02 -8.12 -20.97
N ASN A 152 0.01 -6.91 -20.39
CA ASN A 152 -0.64 -5.73 -20.96
C ASN A 152 -0.19 -5.47 -22.41
N ALA A 153 1.06 -5.79 -22.74
CA ALA A 153 1.61 -5.69 -24.08
C ALA A 153 0.95 -6.63 -25.11
N ALA A 154 0.26 -7.69 -24.66
CA ALA A 154 -0.44 -8.62 -25.54
C ALA A 154 -1.79 -8.10 -26.02
N ILE A 155 -2.35 -7.09 -25.36
CA ILE A 155 -3.63 -6.50 -25.74
C ILE A 155 -3.38 -5.42 -26.80
N THR A 156 -3.96 -5.64 -27.96
CA THR A 156 -3.94 -4.65 -29.04
C THR A 156 -5.20 -3.79 -29.04
N ARG A 157 -5.16 -2.67 -29.79
CA ARG A 157 -6.27 -1.72 -29.85
C ARG A 157 -7.59 -2.41 -30.22
N GLY A 158 -8.62 -2.23 -29.38
CA GLY A 158 -9.96 -2.82 -29.57
C GLY A 158 -10.16 -4.12 -28.81
N ASN A 159 -9.29 -4.42 -27.83
CA ASN A 159 -9.33 -5.62 -26.99
C ASN A 159 -9.14 -6.93 -27.82
N TYR A 160 -8.13 -6.93 -28.66
CA TYR A 160 -7.72 -8.12 -29.41
C TYR A 160 -6.41 -8.66 -28.87
N VAL A 161 -6.28 -9.98 -28.90
CA VAL A 161 -5.05 -10.71 -28.59
C VAL A 161 -4.63 -11.52 -29.79
N LEU A 162 -3.33 -11.52 -30.09
CA LEU A 162 -2.76 -12.33 -31.16
C LEU A 162 -2.46 -13.72 -30.64
N VAL A 163 -3.12 -14.74 -31.19
CA VAL A 163 -2.90 -16.15 -30.83
C VAL A 163 -2.42 -16.95 -32.04
N THR A 164 -1.74 -18.06 -31.79
CA THR A 164 -1.35 -18.98 -32.87
C THR A 164 -2.57 -19.63 -33.49
N LYS A 165 -2.50 -19.98 -34.79
CA LYS A 165 -3.60 -20.68 -35.49
C LYS A 165 -3.95 -22.04 -34.90
N ASP A 166 -2.99 -22.65 -34.17
CA ASP A 166 -3.18 -23.94 -33.52
C ASP A 166 -3.84 -23.84 -32.14
N SER A 167 -4.04 -22.62 -31.65
CA SER A 167 -4.68 -22.33 -30.35
C SER A 167 -6.17 -22.66 -30.38
N PRO A 168 -6.75 -23.23 -29.30
CA PRO A 168 -8.19 -23.52 -29.23
C PRO A 168 -9.08 -22.31 -29.54
N SER A 169 -8.70 -21.11 -29.07
CA SER A 169 -9.48 -19.90 -29.30
C SER A 169 -9.34 -19.31 -30.71
N ALA A 170 -8.44 -19.88 -31.56
CA ALA A 170 -8.30 -19.45 -32.95
C ALA A 170 -9.61 -19.65 -33.76
N ALA A 171 -10.49 -20.58 -33.33
CA ALA A 171 -11.82 -20.76 -33.93
C ALA A 171 -12.73 -19.49 -33.81
N ASN A 172 -12.43 -18.60 -32.88
CA ASN A 172 -13.15 -17.34 -32.65
C ASN A 172 -12.41 -16.12 -33.26
N ALA A 173 -11.53 -16.37 -34.24
CA ALA A 173 -10.76 -15.32 -34.90
C ALA A 173 -11.66 -14.29 -35.59
N ASP A 174 -11.22 -13.04 -35.58
CA ASP A 174 -11.87 -11.97 -36.33
C ASP A 174 -11.21 -11.85 -37.72
N ASP A 175 -11.88 -12.37 -38.72
CA ASP A 175 -11.42 -12.41 -40.12
C ASP A 175 -11.32 -10.97 -40.74
N SER A 176 -11.84 -9.97 -40.07
CA SER A 176 -11.74 -8.59 -40.53
C SER A 176 -10.36 -7.97 -40.29
N MET A 177 -9.53 -8.60 -39.45
CA MET A 177 -8.19 -8.15 -39.10
C MET A 177 -7.12 -8.98 -39.81
N THR A 178 -6.15 -8.27 -40.41
CA THR A 178 -4.99 -8.94 -41.03
C THR A 178 -3.94 -9.25 -39.96
N ALA A 179 -3.73 -10.51 -39.66
CA ALA A 179 -2.71 -10.99 -38.74
C ALA A 179 -1.44 -11.43 -39.50
N PRO A 180 -0.27 -11.48 -38.84
CA PRO A 180 0.93 -12.11 -39.38
C PRO A 180 0.71 -13.59 -39.69
N ASP A 181 1.56 -14.14 -40.60
CA ASP A 181 1.51 -15.55 -40.95
C ASP A 181 1.66 -16.46 -39.72
N GLY A 182 0.75 -17.41 -39.57
CA GLY A 182 0.74 -18.33 -38.42
C GLY A 182 -0.09 -17.86 -37.23
N TYR A 183 -0.63 -16.64 -37.26
CA TYR A 183 -1.38 -16.05 -36.16
C TYR A 183 -2.77 -15.59 -36.58
N VAL A 184 -3.64 -15.37 -35.60
CA VAL A 184 -4.97 -14.79 -35.76
C VAL A 184 -5.29 -13.87 -34.58
N TYR A 185 -6.12 -12.84 -34.85
CA TYR A 185 -6.63 -11.97 -33.79
C TYR A 185 -7.92 -12.53 -33.22
N VAL A 186 -7.95 -12.65 -31.89
CA VAL A 186 -9.14 -13.07 -31.15
C VAL A 186 -9.60 -11.91 -30.27
N LYS A 187 -10.88 -11.60 -30.34
CA LYS A 187 -11.46 -10.57 -29.48
C LYS A 187 -11.66 -11.11 -28.09
N VAL A 188 -11.22 -10.34 -27.08
CA VAL A 188 -11.29 -10.70 -25.67
C VAL A 188 -12.08 -9.68 -24.87
N GLU A 189 -12.63 -10.11 -23.75
CA GLU A 189 -13.14 -9.21 -22.72
C GLU A 189 -12.13 -9.17 -21.59
N THR A 190 -11.78 -7.97 -21.20
CA THR A 190 -10.79 -7.72 -20.17
C THR A 190 -11.45 -7.44 -18.82
N GLY A 191 -10.81 -7.85 -17.74
CA GLY A 191 -11.19 -7.56 -16.35
C GLY A 191 -10.24 -6.57 -15.69
N VAL A 192 -9.93 -6.83 -14.42
CA VAL A 192 -8.97 -6.04 -13.65
C VAL A 192 -7.57 -6.13 -14.25
N SER A 193 -6.80 -5.06 -14.14
CA SER A 193 -5.42 -4.98 -14.63
C SER A 193 -4.52 -4.37 -13.58
N ASP A 194 -3.25 -4.77 -13.61
CA ASP A 194 -2.16 -4.10 -12.92
C ASP A 194 -1.17 -3.49 -13.94
N ASP A 195 0.01 -3.10 -13.49
CA ASP A 195 1.03 -2.48 -14.35
C ASP A 195 1.59 -3.44 -15.40
N ASP A 196 1.58 -4.75 -15.15
CA ASP A 196 2.20 -5.77 -16.00
C ASP A 196 1.17 -6.65 -16.71
N TYR A 197 0.04 -6.97 -16.07
CA TYR A 197 -0.94 -7.96 -16.52
C TYR A 197 -2.37 -7.43 -16.53
N ILE A 198 -3.17 -8.03 -17.40
CA ILE A 198 -4.61 -7.80 -17.48
C ILE A 198 -5.36 -9.13 -17.42
N ALA A 199 -6.39 -9.21 -16.61
CA ALA A 199 -7.26 -10.37 -16.53
C ALA A 199 -8.13 -10.49 -17.78
N ILE A 200 -8.31 -11.70 -18.27
CA ILE A 200 -9.21 -12.03 -19.38
C ILE A 200 -10.44 -12.73 -18.82
N THR A 201 -11.59 -12.13 -19.01
CA THR A 201 -12.86 -12.68 -18.54
C THR A 201 -13.52 -13.58 -19.57
N SER A 202 -13.27 -13.34 -20.86
CA SER A 202 -13.74 -14.22 -21.94
C SER A 202 -12.89 -14.05 -23.21
N GLY A 203 -12.94 -15.05 -24.08
CA GLY A 203 -12.31 -15.03 -25.40
C GLY A 203 -11.05 -15.88 -25.53
N LEU A 204 -10.37 -16.20 -24.42
CA LEU A 204 -9.19 -17.08 -24.38
C LEU A 204 -9.41 -18.27 -23.45
N THR A 205 -8.60 -19.30 -23.65
CA THR A 205 -8.46 -20.46 -22.78
C THR A 205 -7.03 -20.57 -22.25
N ALA A 206 -6.82 -21.34 -21.18
CA ALA A 206 -5.49 -21.53 -20.59
C ALA A 206 -4.51 -22.29 -21.51
N GLU A 207 -5.02 -22.93 -22.57
CA GLU A 207 -4.22 -23.68 -23.54
C GLU A 207 -3.81 -22.83 -24.75
N ASP A 208 -4.23 -21.58 -24.83
CA ASP A 208 -3.88 -20.69 -25.94
C ASP A 208 -2.44 -20.21 -25.84
N THR A 209 -1.78 -20.12 -26.98
CA THR A 209 -0.46 -19.51 -27.12
C THR A 209 -0.61 -18.09 -27.62
N VAL A 210 -0.26 -17.12 -26.78
CA VAL A 210 -0.37 -15.68 -27.06
C VAL A 210 0.97 -15.15 -27.55
N ALA A 211 0.94 -14.39 -28.65
CA ALA A 211 2.12 -13.68 -29.18
C ALA A 211 2.01 -12.17 -28.89
N TYR A 212 3.11 -11.58 -28.44
CA TYR A 212 3.23 -10.14 -28.25
C TYR A 212 4.66 -9.68 -28.41
N ASP A 213 4.86 -8.38 -28.64
CA ASP A 213 6.19 -7.79 -28.79
C ASP A 213 6.81 -7.60 -27.39
N SER A 214 7.87 -8.36 -27.11
CA SER A 214 8.57 -8.34 -25.83
C SER A 214 9.47 -7.11 -25.61
N SER A 215 9.57 -6.22 -26.57
CA SER A 215 10.42 -5.00 -26.46
C SER A 215 9.94 -4.03 -25.35
N TYR A 216 8.76 -4.24 -24.83
CA TYR A 216 8.18 -3.47 -23.72
C TYR A 216 8.18 -4.19 -22.35
N SER A 217 8.64 -5.44 -22.29
CA SER A 217 8.65 -6.21 -21.03
C SER A 217 10.03 -6.34 -20.43
N THR A 218 10.27 -5.72 -19.29
CA THR A 218 11.54 -5.80 -18.54
C THR A 218 11.46 -6.74 -17.32
N THR A 219 10.53 -7.67 -17.26
CA THR A 219 10.40 -8.56 -16.08
C THR A 219 10.48 -10.02 -16.48
N THR A 220 11.50 -10.71 -15.95
CA THR A 220 11.68 -12.15 -16.04
C THR A 220 10.72 -12.81 -15.05
N LEU A 221 9.69 -13.49 -15.51
CA LEU A 221 8.78 -14.24 -14.64
C LEU A 221 8.95 -15.75 -14.83
N ALA A 222 9.28 -16.39 -13.71
CA ALA A 222 9.18 -17.83 -13.53
C ALA A 222 7.83 -18.11 -12.87
N GLY A 223 6.85 -18.57 -13.65
CA GLY A 223 5.55 -19.04 -13.17
C GLY A 223 4.98 -20.01 -14.20
N GLU A 224 4.63 -21.22 -13.76
CA GLU A 224 4.18 -22.32 -14.59
C GLU A 224 2.92 -21.97 -15.40
N GLY A 225 3.00 -22.09 -16.73
CA GLY A 225 1.83 -22.19 -17.59
C GLY A 225 1.79 -21.32 -18.84
N VAL A 226 2.76 -20.44 -19.08
CA VAL A 226 2.81 -19.67 -20.33
C VAL A 226 4.03 -20.07 -21.14
N GLN A 227 3.84 -20.78 -22.24
CA GLN A 227 4.90 -21.04 -23.20
C GLN A 227 5.12 -19.80 -24.07
N LEU A 228 6.24 -19.10 -23.80
CA LEU A 228 6.70 -18.01 -24.62
C LEU A 228 7.43 -18.57 -25.84
N VAL A 229 6.88 -18.42 -27.03
CA VAL A 229 7.61 -18.64 -28.27
C VAL A 229 8.26 -17.30 -28.65
N MET A 230 9.54 -17.18 -28.41
CA MET A 230 10.35 -16.11 -28.96
C MET A 230 10.64 -16.44 -30.41
N ASP A 231 10.03 -15.76 -31.36
CA ASP A 231 10.47 -15.76 -32.75
C ASP A 231 11.62 -14.77 -32.87
N GLY A 232 12.84 -15.31 -32.90
CA GLY A 232 14.07 -14.59 -33.20
C GLY A 232 14.12 -14.22 -34.68
N GLY A 233 13.56 -13.07 -35.04
CA GLY A 233 13.76 -12.47 -36.37
C GLY A 233 15.23 -12.20 -36.62
N ASP A 234 15.88 -13.06 -37.40
CA ASP A 234 17.21 -12.91 -38.00
C ASP A 234 17.24 -11.66 -38.89
N MET A 235 17.78 -10.58 -38.37
CA MET A 235 18.17 -9.41 -39.18
C MET A 235 19.62 -9.62 -39.61
N GLY A 236 19.76 -10.25 -40.76
CA GLY A 236 20.99 -10.44 -41.50
C GLY A 236 21.80 -9.17 -41.67
N GLY A 237 23.08 -9.39 -41.51
CA GLY A 237 24.16 -8.44 -41.53
C GLY A 237 24.32 -7.57 -42.78
N GLY A 238 24.91 -6.46 -42.59
CA GLY A 238 25.56 -5.65 -43.60
C GLY A 238 26.79 -5.01 -43.01
N PRO A 239 27.96 -5.27 -43.62
CA PRO A 239 29.24 -4.80 -43.10
C PRO A 239 29.63 -3.43 -43.65
N GLY A 240 30.37 -2.66 -42.91
CA GLY A 240 31.20 -1.67 -43.57
C GLY A 240 31.38 -0.34 -42.91
N GLY A 241 32.59 -0.11 -42.47
CA GLY A 241 33.22 1.17 -42.62
C GLY A 241 33.58 1.95 -41.37
N ALA A 242 34.67 1.61 -40.73
CA ALA A 242 35.54 2.64 -40.18
C ALA A 242 36.43 3.22 -41.34
N PRO A 243 37.11 4.36 -41.29
CA PRO A 243 37.92 4.79 -40.16
C PRO A 243 38.13 6.33 -39.99
N GLY A 244 38.87 6.65 -38.99
CA GLY A 244 39.74 7.83 -38.94
C GLY A 244 39.12 9.02 -38.20
N GLY A 245 39.74 9.62 -37.23
CA GLY A 245 41.08 9.97 -36.97
C GLY A 245 41.14 11.41 -36.52
N GLY A 246 41.91 11.72 -35.49
CA GLY A 246 42.38 13.07 -35.26
C GLY A 246 41.92 13.70 -33.94
N GLY A 247 42.78 13.63 -32.93
CA GLY A 247 42.86 14.59 -31.83
C GLY A 247 43.69 15.79 -32.25
N PRO A 248 44.36 16.56 -31.40
CA PRO A 248 44.05 17.02 -30.07
C PRO A 248 44.24 18.55 -29.94
N GLY A 249 44.06 19.08 -28.79
CA GLY A 249 44.47 20.44 -28.43
C GLY A 249 43.39 21.10 -27.58
N GLY A 250 43.57 21.57 -26.37
CA GLY A 250 44.67 22.31 -25.84
C GLY A 250 44.16 23.68 -25.42
N GLY A 251 44.25 23.97 -24.16
CA GLY A 251 44.47 25.33 -23.73
C GLY A 251 43.36 26.08 -23.03
N GLN A 252 43.51 26.29 -21.85
CA GLN A 252 43.52 27.31 -20.79
C GLN A 252 42.44 27.19 -19.79
#